data_1c0233e5a12283c6e841b2bb2f58a064
#
_entry.id   1c0233e5a12283c6e841b2bb2f58a064
#
_cell.length_a   1.000
_cell.length_b   1.000
_cell.length_c   1.000
_cell.angle_alpha   90.00
_cell.angle_beta   90.00
_cell.angle_gamma   90.00
#
_symmetry.space_group_name_H-M   'P 1'
#
loop_
_entity.id
_entity.type
_entity.pdbx_description
1 polymer ?
#
loop_
_entity_poly.entity_id
_entity_poly.type
_entity_poly.pdbx_seq_one_letter_code
_entity_poly.pdbx_strand_id
1 'polypeptide(L)'
;MKIVEKKIWSEYFDKVASGDKNFELRIADWDIQVGDTLVLKDWDPINKAYTGKELSRTVTYLIKTKGAEDWGMWPKEDIEKYGFQIIGFKPEEPREELEVKL
;
A
#
# COMPACT_ATOMS: atom_id res chain seq x y z
N MET A 1 14.36 5.52 -8.45
CA MET A 1 13.39 4.93 -7.54
C MET A 1 13.22 5.80 -6.34
N LYS A 2 12.01 5.90 -5.85
CA LYS A 2 11.76 6.79 -4.74
C LYS A 2 11.12 6.04 -3.58
N ILE A 3 11.06 6.71 -2.45
CA ILE A 3 10.42 6.20 -1.24
C ILE A 3 9.17 7.03 -1.01
N VAL A 4 8.03 6.37 -0.88
CA VAL A 4 6.76 7.03 -0.62
C VAL A 4 6.23 6.53 0.71
N GLU A 5 5.87 7.45 1.60
CA GLU A 5 5.34 7.11 2.91
C GLU A 5 3.84 7.33 2.92
N LYS A 6 3.10 6.33 3.40
CA LYS A 6 1.65 6.42 3.49
C LYS A 6 1.19 5.86 4.83
N LYS A 7 0.18 6.52 5.37
CA LYS A 7 -0.49 6.08 6.59
C LYS A 7 -1.38 4.89 6.27
N ILE A 8 -1.40 3.91 7.15
CA ILE A 8 -2.29 2.76 7.03
C ILE A 8 -2.87 2.45 8.40
N TRP A 9 -4.16 2.15 8.45
CA TRP A 9 -4.81 1.79 9.70
C TRP A 9 -4.25 0.49 10.23
N SER A 10 -4.14 0.39 11.57
CA SER A 10 -3.51 -0.75 12.24
C SER A 10 -4.06 -2.10 11.81
N GLU A 11 -5.35 -2.19 11.61
CA GLU A 11 -6.00 -3.42 11.18
C GLU A 11 -5.40 -3.91 9.85
N TYR A 12 -5.18 -3.02 8.92
CA TYR A 12 -4.61 -3.37 7.61
C TYR A 12 -3.10 -3.50 7.67
N PHE A 13 -2.48 -2.70 8.54
CA PHE A 13 -1.04 -2.82 8.77
C PHE A 13 -0.69 -4.25 9.19
N ASP A 14 -1.47 -4.80 10.13
CA ASP A 14 -1.22 -6.15 10.62
C ASP A 14 -1.35 -7.20 9.51
N LYS A 15 -2.28 -7.01 8.60
CA LYS A 15 -2.46 -7.92 7.48
C LYS A 15 -1.30 -7.87 6.50
N VAL A 16 -0.76 -6.70 6.27
CA VAL A 16 0.43 -6.55 5.42
C VAL A 16 1.63 -7.16 6.13
N ALA A 17 1.78 -6.88 7.42
CA ALA A 17 2.92 -7.39 8.18
C ALA A 17 2.94 -8.91 8.24
N SER A 18 1.76 -9.53 8.34
CA SER A 18 1.67 -10.99 8.40
C SER A 18 1.87 -11.67 7.05
N GLY A 19 1.82 -10.90 5.96
CA GLY A 19 1.92 -11.47 4.62
C GLY A 19 0.58 -11.85 4.02
N ASP A 20 -0.51 -11.66 4.75
CA ASP A 20 -1.84 -12.00 4.25
C ASP A 20 -2.34 -11.01 3.22
N LYS A 21 -1.83 -9.78 3.25
CA LYS A 21 -2.25 -8.74 2.32
C LYS A 21 -1.00 -8.19 1.63
N ASN A 22 -0.89 -8.44 0.34
CA ASN A 22 0.29 -8.06 -0.44
C ASN A 22 -0.04 -7.01 -1.50
N PHE A 23 -0.97 -6.13 -1.19
CA PHE A 23 -1.39 -5.08 -2.10
C PHE A 23 -1.95 -3.91 -1.30
N GLU A 24 -2.02 -2.74 -1.93
CA GLU A 24 -2.70 -1.56 -1.41
C GLU A 24 -3.65 -1.04 -2.47
N LEU A 25 -4.83 -0.64 -2.03
CA LEU A 25 -5.83 0.01 -2.89
C LEU A 25 -5.98 1.44 -2.40
N ARG A 26 -5.62 2.39 -3.24
CA ARG A 26 -5.62 3.81 -2.89
C ARG A 26 -6.18 4.64 -4.02
N ILE A 27 -6.69 5.82 -3.70
CA ILE A 27 -6.98 6.83 -4.70
C ILE A 27 -5.65 7.18 -5.37
N ALA A 28 -5.66 7.29 -6.69
CA ALA A 28 -4.44 7.49 -7.47
C ALA A 28 -4.14 8.99 -7.64
N ASP A 29 -4.13 9.73 -6.53
CA ASP A 29 -3.84 11.16 -6.53
C ASP A 29 -2.38 11.45 -6.17
N TRP A 30 -1.54 10.43 -6.17
CA TRP A 30 -0.10 10.55 -5.94
C TRP A 30 0.60 9.52 -6.80
N ASP A 31 1.89 9.73 -6.99
CA ASP A 31 2.65 8.94 -7.95
C ASP A 31 3.48 7.87 -7.27
N ILE A 32 3.44 6.66 -7.85
CA ILE A 32 4.30 5.56 -7.43
C ILE A 32 4.52 4.67 -8.65
N GLN A 33 5.68 4.02 -8.72
CA GLN A 33 6.08 3.20 -9.86
C GLN A 33 6.59 1.86 -9.38
N VAL A 34 6.55 0.86 -10.26
CA VAL A 34 7.21 -0.42 -9.98
C VAL A 34 8.69 -0.16 -9.68
N GLY A 35 9.18 -0.76 -8.61
CA GLY A 35 10.55 -0.56 -8.14
C GLY A 35 10.67 0.45 -7.03
N ASP A 36 9.66 1.29 -6.83
CA ASP A 36 9.66 2.23 -5.71
C ASP A 36 9.45 1.49 -4.40
N THR A 37 9.81 2.14 -3.30
CA THR A 37 9.58 1.62 -1.96
C THR A 37 8.38 2.32 -1.35
N LEU A 38 7.42 1.53 -0.91
CA LEU A 38 6.25 2.03 -0.18
C LEU A 38 6.47 1.77 1.30
N VAL A 39 6.52 2.83 2.08
CA VAL A 39 6.64 2.73 3.54
C VAL A 39 5.26 2.96 4.12
N LEU A 40 4.75 1.93 4.81
CA LEU A 40 3.45 1.98 5.43
C LEU A 40 3.62 2.26 6.93
N LYS A 41 3.02 3.33 7.39
CA LYS A 41 3.16 3.80 8.76
C LYS A 41 1.88 3.52 9.51
N ASP A 42 2.01 2.73 10.56
CA ASP A 42 0.88 2.25 11.35
C ASP A 42 0.16 3.40 12.05
N TRP A 43 -1.12 3.53 11.77
CA TRP A 43 -1.96 4.58 12.33
C TRP A 43 -3.13 3.96 13.10
N ASP A 44 -3.25 4.36 14.36
CA ASP A 44 -4.36 3.95 15.22
C ASP A 44 -5.53 4.92 15.01
N PRO A 45 -6.62 4.49 14.35
CA PRO A 45 -7.72 5.42 14.05
C PRO A 45 -8.55 5.77 15.29
N ILE A 46 -8.45 5.00 16.36
CA ILE A 46 -9.18 5.28 17.60
C ILE A 46 -8.51 6.41 18.35
N ASN A 47 -7.20 6.28 18.58
CA ASN A 47 -6.42 7.29 19.28
C ASN A 47 -5.93 8.40 18.36
N LYS A 48 -6.11 8.21 17.04
CA LYS A 48 -5.73 9.19 16.02
C LYS A 48 -4.27 9.57 16.12
N ALA A 49 -3.43 8.55 16.15
CA ALA A 49 -1.98 8.75 16.29
C ALA A 49 -1.23 7.62 15.63
N TYR A 50 -0.02 7.93 15.17
CA TYR A 50 0.90 6.89 14.71
C TYR A 50 1.38 6.08 15.90
N THR A 51 1.52 4.78 15.69
CA THR A 51 2.01 3.89 16.76
C THR A 51 3.52 3.83 16.82
N GLY A 52 4.19 4.34 15.80
CA GLY A 52 5.64 4.23 15.70
C GLY A 52 6.10 3.03 14.89
N LYS A 53 5.21 2.10 14.57
CA LYS A 53 5.57 0.96 13.74
C LYS A 53 5.45 1.34 12.28
N GLU A 54 6.35 0.80 11.48
CA GLU A 54 6.29 0.98 10.04
C GLU A 54 6.94 -0.20 9.35
N LEU A 55 6.63 -0.39 8.09
CA LEU A 55 7.25 -1.43 7.29
C LEU A 55 7.42 -0.94 5.87
N SER A 56 8.37 -1.53 5.18
CA SER A 56 8.70 -1.17 3.80
C SER A 56 8.37 -2.32 2.86
N ARG A 57 7.87 -1.97 1.69
CA ARG A 57 7.56 -2.95 0.65
C ARG A 57 8.03 -2.41 -0.68
N THR A 58 8.58 -3.28 -1.51
CA THR A 58 8.96 -2.93 -2.87
C THR A 58 7.76 -3.14 -3.78
N VAL A 59 7.41 -2.10 -4.54
CA VAL A 59 6.30 -2.18 -5.48
C VAL A 59 6.70 -3.09 -6.65
N THR A 60 5.91 -4.13 -6.87
CA THR A 60 6.22 -5.11 -7.93
C THR A 60 5.20 -5.07 -9.07
N TYR A 61 4.05 -4.46 -8.84
CA TYR A 61 3.01 -4.39 -9.85
C TYR A 61 2.11 -3.20 -9.54
N LEU A 62 1.58 -2.58 -10.59
CA LEU A 62 0.75 -1.38 -10.42
C LEU A 62 -0.32 -1.39 -11.49
N ILE A 63 -1.56 -1.23 -11.08
CA ILE A 63 -2.69 -1.06 -12.00
C ILE A 63 -3.39 0.23 -11.62
N LYS A 64 -3.71 1.05 -12.63
CA LYS A 64 -4.51 2.26 -12.44
C LYS A 64 -5.83 2.06 -13.15
N THR A 65 -6.90 2.48 -12.49
CA THR A 65 -8.26 2.19 -12.98
C THR A 65 -9.04 3.45 -13.28
N LYS A 66 -8.36 4.50 -13.72
CA LYS A 66 -9.04 5.72 -14.10
C LYS A 66 -10.09 5.41 -15.16
N GLY A 67 -11.32 5.87 -14.92
CA GLY A 67 -12.42 5.57 -15.80
C GLY A 67 -13.35 4.47 -15.33
N ALA A 68 -12.98 3.72 -14.29
CA ALA A 68 -13.83 2.70 -13.71
C ALA A 68 -14.69 3.32 -12.62
N GLU A 69 -15.80 3.93 -13.00
CA GLU A 69 -16.53 4.82 -12.12
C GLU A 69 -17.39 4.16 -11.07
N ASP A 70 -17.81 2.95 -11.24
CA ASP A 70 -18.86 2.40 -10.41
C ASP A 70 -18.39 1.51 -9.28
N TRP A 71 -17.29 1.90 -8.65
CA TRP A 71 -16.74 1.10 -7.57
C TRP A 71 -17.44 1.34 -6.23
N GLY A 72 -18.18 2.45 -6.09
CA GLY A 72 -19.09 2.67 -4.98
C GLY A 72 -18.51 3.02 -3.63
N MET A 73 -17.20 3.08 -3.49
CA MET A 73 -16.55 3.26 -2.19
C MET A 73 -15.97 4.64 -1.98
N TRP A 74 -15.79 5.40 -3.03
CA TRP A 74 -15.20 6.73 -2.98
C TRP A 74 -16.09 7.71 -3.68
N PRO A 75 -15.95 9.02 -3.42
CA PRO A 75 -16.73 10.02 -4.14
C PRO A 75 -16.55 9.87 -5.64
N LYS A 76 -17.65 9.94 -6.35
CA LYS A 76 -17.63 9.71 -7.79
C LYS A 76 -16.69 10.66 -8.52
N GLU A 77 -16.68 11.93 -8.11
CA GLU A 77 -15.83 12.91 -8.76
C GLU A 77 -14.35 12.59 -8.57
N ASP A 78 -13.97 12.01 -7.44
CA ASP A 78 -12.59 11.61 -7.21
C ASP A 78 -12.21 10.43 -8.07
N ILE A 79 -13.13 9.46 -8.21
CA ILE A 79 -12.89 8.32 -9.07
C ILE A 79 -12.76 8.75 -10.51
N GLU A 80 -13.63 9.65 -10.96
CA GLU A 80 -13.59 10.16 -12.33
C GLU A 80 -12.31 10.94 -12.59
N LYS A 81 -11.85 11.69 -11.60
CA LYS A 81 -10.70 12.54 -11.78
C LYS A 81 -9.40 11.76 -11.72
N TYR A 82 -9.27 10.85 -10.77
CA TYR A 82 -8.01 10.16 -10.49
C TYR A 82 -8.02 8.69 -10.83
N GLY A 83 -9.19 8.01 -10.71
CA GLY A 83 -9.25 6.56 -10.73
C GLY A 83 -8.60 5.98 -9.50
N PHE A 84 -8.46 4.67 -9.49
CA PHE A 84 -7.77 3.95 -8.43
C PHE A 84 -6.41 3.50 -8.89
N GLN A 85 -5.56 3.16 -7.95
CA GLN A 85 -4.37 2.39 -8.23
C GLN A 85 -4.29 1.23 -7.25
N ILE A 86 -3.91 0.08 -7.76
CA ILE A 86 -3.73 -1.13 -6.97
C ILE A 86 -2.25 -1.44 -7.01
N ILE A 87 -1.64 -1.48 -5.85
CA ILE A 87 -0.18 -1.53 -5.72
C ILE A 87 0.19 -2.88 -5.12
N GLY A 88 0.73 -3.76 -5.94
CA GLY A 88 1.23 -5.05 -5.47
C GLY A 88 2.64 -4.91 -4.98
N PHE A 89 3.00 -5.71 -4.00
CA PHE A 89 4.34 -5.61 -3.42
C PHE A 89 4.75 -6.92 -2.76
N LYS A 90 6.01 -6.96 -2.38
CA LYS A 90 6.56 -8.06 -1.64
C LYS A 90 7.40 -7.49 -0.50
N PRO A 91 7.78 -8.30 0.47
CA PRO A 91 8.64 -7.82 1.56
C PRO A 91 9.91 -7.21 1.00
N GLU A 92 10.35 -6.13 1.62
CA GLU A 92 11.59 -5.43 1.23
C GLU A 92 12.78 -6.35 1.40
N GLU A 93 12.82 -7.06 2.51
CA GLU A 93 13.90 -7.94 2.83
C GLU A 93 13.78 -9.22 2.05
N PRO A 94 14.85 -9.60 1.41
CA PRO A 94 14.84 -10.91 0.78
C PRO A 94 14.78 -11.97 1.83
N ARG A 95 14.42 -12.48 2.19
CA ARG A 95 14.25 -13.18 3.24
C ARG A 95 14.70 -14.35 3.23
N GLU A 96 15.03 -14.00 3.14
CA GLU A 96 15.43 -14.75 3.09
C GLU A 96 15.81 -15.39 3.34
N GLU A 97 16.17 -15.01 3.49
CA GLU A 97 16.66 -15.53 3.62
C GLU A 97 16.19 -16.68 3.96
N LEU A 98 15.64 -16.94 3.92
CA LEU A 98 15.20 -17.80 4.21
C LEU A 98 15.43 -18.95 3.86
N GLU A 99 15.72 -18.83 3.37
CA GLU A 99 16.05 -19.63 3.15
C GLU A 99 16.51 -20.41 3.41
N VAL A 100 16.61 -20.15 3.39
CA VAL A 100 17.21 -20.68 3.66
C VAL A 100 17.16 -21.71 4.15
N LYS A 101 17.06 -21.88 4.29
CA LYS A 101 17.08 -22.73 4.67
C LYS A 101 16.84 -23.74 4.67
N LEU A 102 16.81 -23.97 4.39
CA LEU A 102 16.69 -24.82 4.32
C LEU A 102 17.02 -25.56 4.50
#